data_fd03e5ca7757e4e1463189adf416d721
#
_entry.id   fd03e5ca7757e4e1463189adf416d721
#
_cell.length_a   1.000
_cell.length_b   1.000
_cell.length_c   1.000
_cell.angle_alpha   90.00
_cell.angle_beta   90.00
_cell.angle_gamma   90.00
#
_symmetry.space_group_name_H-M   'P 1'
#
loop_
_entity.id
_entity.type
_entity.pdbx_description
1 polymer ?
#
loop_
_entity_poly.entity_id
_entity_poly.type
_entity_poly.pdbx_seq_one_letter_code
_entity_poly.pdbx_strand_id
1 'polypeptide(L)'
;LWINDEVRETEEWKEVLETASVALSALEEAALRIGKTTEALIASAPNLANNLSEAGVFLSTLLESLKLICEGTDKSYVYSAKLTRLKRDIGSEALVAEKLDIGAELAEKWLPETHSVVFTSATIAVGDDFSHFEHAVGLDRGAFEHKSLHLESSFDYENHMAVFVAEDMPAPADP
;
A
#
# COMPACT_ATOMS: atom_id res chain seq x y z
N LEU A 1 -5.55 4.96 13.45
CA LEU A 1 -4.72 4.54 14.57
C LEU A 1 -3.50 3.80 14.03
N TRP A 2 -2.29 4.23 14.43
CA TRP A 2 -1.06 3.51 14.14
C TRP A 2 -0.91 2.32 15.08
N ILE A 3 -0.51 1.16 14.54
CA ILE A 3 -0.27 -0.06 15.31
C ILE A 3 1.25 -0.16 15.52
N ASN A 4 1.74 0.56 16.50
CA ASN A 4 3.14 0.56 16.94
C ASN A 4 3.38 -0.48 18.05
N ASP A 5 4.61 -0.56 18.56
CA ASP A 5 4.97 -1.52 19.60
C ASP A 5 4.15 -1.30 20.88
N GLU A 6 3.84 -0.03 21.24
CA GLU A 6 3.02 0.30 22.42
C GLU A 6 1.58 -0.24 22.28
N VAL A 7 0.95 -0.06 21.11
CA VAL A 7 -0.39 -0.61 20.84
C VAL A 7 -0.38 -2.13 20.90
N ARG A 8 0.69 -2.77 20.39
CA ARG A 8 0.81 -4.24 20.39
C ARG A 8 0.94 -4.86 21.78
N GLU A 9 1.35 -4.08 22.79
CA GLU A 9 1.44 -4.52 24.19
C GLU A 9 0.12 -4.40 24.96
N THR A 10 -0.91 -3.74 24.39
CA THR A 10 -2.21 -3.54 25.06
C THR A 10 -3.04 -4.82 25.14
N GLU A 11 -3.94 -4.88 26.12
CA GLU A 11 -4.89 -5.99 26.24
C GLU A 11 -5.88 -6.02 25.08
N GLU A 12 -6.30 -4.86 24.59
CA GLU A 12 -7.18 -4.73 23.43
C GLU A 12 -6.55 -5.35 22.17
N TRP A 13 -5.24 -5.16 21.98
CA TRP A 13 -4.55 -5.79 20.85
C TRP A 13 -4.46 -7.32 21.02
N LYS A 14 -4.29 -7.82 22.22
CA LYS A 14 -4.30 -9.26 22.50
C LYS A 14 -5.65 -9.89 22.16
N GLU A 15 -6.77 -9.22 22.49
CA GLU A 15 -8.10 -9.66 22.10
C GLU A 15 -8.27 -9.71 20.57
N VAL A 16 -7.71 -8.72 19.86
CA VAL A 16 -7.67 -8.72 18.38
C VAL A 16 -6.88 -9.94 17.86
N LEU A 17 -5.71 -10.24 18.46
CA LEU A 17 -4.89 -11.39 18.05
C LEU A 17 -5.60 -12.73 18.34
N GLU A 18 -6.31 -12.87 19.45
CA GLU A 18 -7.11 -14.07 19.75
C GLU A 18 -8.19 -14.29 18.67
N THR A 19 -8.92 -13.24 18.33
CA THR A 19 -9.93 -13.28 17.26
C THR A 19 -9.30 -13.58 15.91
N ALA A 20 -8.19 -12.93 15.58
CA ALA A 20 -7.45 -13.14 14.35
C ALA A 20 -6.92 -14.58 14.22
N SER A 21 -6.49 -15.20 15.33
CA SER A 21 -5.99 -16.58 15.32
C SER A 21 -7.05 -17.59 14.86
N VAL A 22 -8.31 -17.37 15.25
CA VAL A 22 -9.44 -18.19 14.80
C VAL A 22 -9.68 -17.99 13.30
N ALA A 23 -9.67 -16.73 12.86
CA ALA A 23 -9.83 -16.41 11.43
C ALA A 23 -8.69 -16.98 10.58
N LEU A 24 -7.44 -16.87 11.04
CA LEU A 24 -6.27 -17.44 10.38
C LEU A 24 -6.41 -18.96 10.19
N SER A 25 -6.78 -19.67 11.24
CA SER A 25 -6.98 -21.13 11.19
C SER A 25 -8.07 -21.51 10.19
N ALA A 26 -9.19 -20.78 10.18
CA ALA A 26 -10.29 -21.03 9.23
C ALA A 26 -9.87 -20.74 7.77
N LEU A 27 -9.10 -19.66 7.53
CA LEU A 27 -8.58 -19.32 6.21
C LEU A 27 -7.57 -20.36 5.70
N GLU A 28 -6.69 -20.85 6.57
CA GLU A 28 -5.73 -21.92 6.23
C GLU A 28 -6.45 -23.21 5.82
N GLU A 29 -7.45 -23.62 6.58
CA GLU A 29 -8.27 -24.79 6.25
C GLU A 29 -9.00 -24.61 4.92
N ALA A 30 -9.61 -23.44 4.70
CA ALA A 30 -10.31 -23.11 3.46
C ALA A 30 -9.37 -23.14 2.25
N ALA A 31 -8.20 -22.51 2.35
CA ALA A 31 -7.18 -22.49 1.29
C ALA A 31 -6.71 -23.92 0.95
N LEU A 32 -6.44 -24.75 1.95
CA LEU A 32 -6.06 -26.14 1.75
C LEU A 32 -7.16 -26.95 1.06
N ARG A 33 -8.43 -26.78 1.45
CA ARG A 33 -9.57 -27.46 0.83
C ARG A 33 -9.76 -27.02 -0.62
N ILE A 34 -9.64 -25.73 -0.91
CA ILE A 34 -9.70 -25.22 -2.28
C ILE A 34 -8.59 -25.82 -3.13
N GLY A 35 -7.35 -25.82 -2.65
CA GLY A 35 -6.22 -26.43 -3.38
C GLY A 35 -6.48 -27.88 -3.76
N LYS A 36 -6.87 -28.71 -2.79
CA LYS A 36 -7.22 -30.13 -3.04
C LYS A 36 -8.36 -30.32 -4.02
N THR A 37 -9.40 -29.47 -3.92
CA THR A 37 -10.57 -29.54 -4.82
C THR A 37 -10.18 -29.10 -6.23
N THR A 38 -9.36 -28.06 -6.35
CA THR A 38 -8.83 -27.61 -7.65
C THR A 38 -8.06 -28.71 -8.35
N GLU A 39 -7.11 -29.36 -7.66
CA GLU A 39 -6.35 -30.48 -8.20
C GLU A 39 -7.25 -31.61 -8.70
N ALA A 40 -8.28 -31.98 -7.93
CA ALA A 40 -9.20 -33.04 -8.31
C ALA A 40 -10.05 -32.70 -9.55
N LEU A 41 -10.28 -31.43 -9.82
CA LEU A 41 -11.13 -30.95 -10.92
C LEU A 41 -10.39 -30.62 -12.21
N ILE A 42 -9.06 -30.53 -12.20
CA ILE A 42 -8.27 -30.11 -13.36
C ILE A 42 -8.62 -30.93 -14.61
N ALA A 43 -8.73 -32.23 -14.51
CA ALA A 43 -8.98 -33.13 -15.64
C ALA A 43 -10.47 -33.17 -16.06
N SER A 44 -11.40 -33.03 -15.11
CA SER A 44 -12.83 -33.24 -15.36
C SER A 44 -13.63 -31.95 -15.59
N ALA A 45 -13.18 -30.85 -15.02
CA ALA A 45 -13.88 -29.56 -15.06
C ALA A 45 -12.87 -28.38 -15.02
N PRO A 46 -12.06 -28.16 -16.08
CA PRO A 46 -10.95 -27.20 -16.07
C PRO A 46 -11.40 -25.75 -15.80
N ASN A 47 -12.56 -25.32 -16.33
CA ASN A 47 -13.06 -23.97 -16.08
C ASN A 47 -13.40 -23.75 -14.59
N LEU A 48 -13.97 -24.76 -13.93
CA LEU A 48 -14.25 -24.68 -12.50
C LEU A 48 -12.97 -24.74 -11.68
N ALA A 49 -11.98 -25.53 -12.10
CA ALA A 49 -10.67 -25.57 -11.47
C ALA A 49 -9.97 -24.19 -11.54
N ASN A 50 -10.05 -23.50 -12.69
CA ASN A 50 -9.48 -22.13 -12.80
C ASN A 50 -10.16 -21.13 -11.87
N ASN A 51 -11.48 -21.12 -11.80
CA ASN A 51 -12.22 -20.23 -10.89
C ASN A 51 -11.87 -20.50 -9.41
N LEU A 52 -11.72 -21.79 -9.05
CA LEU A 52 -11.31 -22.16 -7.70
C LEU A 52 -9.85 -21.78 -7.42
N SER A 53 -8.98 -21.87 -8.42
CA SER A 53 -7.59 -21.42 -8.30
C SER A 53 -7.50 -19.92 -8.01
N GLU A 54 -8.27 -19.10 -8.73
CA GLU A 54 -8.37 -17.64 -8.47
C GLU A 54 -8.84 -17.36 -7.05
N ALA A 55 -9.89 -18.06 -6.58
CA ALA A 55 -10.35 -17.95 -5.20
C ALA A 55 -9.28 -18.39 -4.18
N GLY A 56 -8.52 -19.43 -4.50
CA GLY A 56 -7.39 -19.90 -3.70
C GLY A 56 -6.28 -18.85 -3.58
N VAL A 57 -5.91 -18.20 -4.69
CA VAL A 57 -4.93 -17.10 -4.69
C VAL A 57 -5.43 -15.94 -3.81
N PHE A 58 -6.69 -15.54 -3.97
CA PHE A 58 -7.28 -14.49 -3.13
C PHE A 58 -7.21 -14.81 -1.63
N LEU A 59 -7.59 -16.05 -1.24
CA LEU A 59 -7.52 -16.47 0.15
C LEU A 59 -6.09 -16.54 0.68
N SER A 60 -5.13 -16.98 -0.12
CA SER A 60 -3.72 -17.00 0.26
C SER A 60 -3.19 -15.60 0.49
N THR A 61 -3.51 -14.65 -0.39
CA THR A 61 -3.13 -13.24 -0.24
C THR A 61 -3.74 -12.63 1.03
N LEU A 62 -5.01 -12.93 1.31
CA LEU A 62 -5.67 -12.46 2.53
C LEU A 62 -5.01 -13.03 3.79
N LEU A 63 -4.68 -14.33 3.77
CA LEU A 63 -4.01 -15.02 4.86
C LEU A 63 -2.63 -14.43 5.13
N GLU A 64 -1.82 -14.23 4.09
CA GLU A 64 -0.50 -13.61 4.19
C GLU A 64 -0.58 -12.18 4.74
N SER A 65 -1.54 -11.38 4.25
CA SER A 65 -1.75 -10.01 4.72
C SER A 65 -2.15 -9.97 6.19
N LEU A 66 -3.04 -10.85 6.62
CA LEU A 66 -3.47 -10.93 8.02
C LEU A 66 -2.33 -11.38 8.93
N LYS A 67 -1.54 -12.38 8.53
CA LYS A 67 -0.33 -12.81 9.25
C LYS A 67 0.66 -11.66 9.40
N LEU A 68 0.97 -10.98 8.30
CA LEU A 68 1.90 -9.83 8.30
C LEU A 68 1.47 -8.76 9.31
N ILE A 69 0.19 -8.41 9.34
CA ILE A 69 -0.32 -7.38 10.26
C ILE A 69 -0.32 -7.87 11.72
N CYS A 70 -0.73 -9.11 11.97
CA CYS A 70 -0.76 -9.67 13.31
C CYS A 70 0.65 -9.80 13.90
N GLU A 71 1.60 -10.31 13.14
CA GLU A 71 2.99 -10.46 13.55
C GLU A 71 3.68 -9.10 13.72
N GLY A 72 3.54 -8.21 12.73
CA GLY A 72 4.05 -6.85 12.76
C GLY A 72 5.57 -6.71 12.97
N THR A 73 6.32 -7.76 12.65
CA THR A 73 7.77 -7.82 12.88
C THR A 73 8.57 -7.20 11.74
N ASP A 74 7.97 -7.10 10.54
CA ASP A 74 8.63 -6.54 9.36
C ASP A 74 8.66 -5.00 9.45
N LYS A 75 9.84 -4.46 9.70
CA LYS A 75 10.09 -3.02 9.82
C LYS A 75 10.06 -2.27 8.48
N SER A 76 9.94 -2.97 7.36
CA SER A 76 9.72 -2.34 6.06
C SER A 76 8.27 -1.91 5.82
N TYR A 77 7.36 -2.21 6.75
CA TYR A 77 5.96 -1.82 6.72
C TYR A 77 5.58 -0.89 7.87
N VAL A 78 4.60 -0.05 7.59
CA VAL A 78 3.84 0.70 8.59
C VAL A 78 2.46 0.07 8.73
N TYR A 79 2.06 -0.19 9.96
CA TYR A 79 0.80 -0.86 10.27
C TYR A 79 -0.20 0.14 10.84
N SER A 80 -1.44 0.07 10.39
CA SER A 80 -2.49 0.95 10.87
C SER A 80 -3.87 0.30 10.86
N ALA A 81 -4.75 0.79 11.75
CA ALA A 81 -6.18 0.52 11.72
C ALA A 81 -6.89 1.78 11.22
N LYS A 82 -7.69 1.64 10.16
CA LYS A 82 -8.50 2.72 9.58
C LYS A 82 -9.97 2.47 9.90
N LEU A 83 -10.65 3.50 10.39
CA LEU A 83 -12.08 3.49 10.68
C LEU A 83 -12.72 4.63 9.90
N THR A 84 -13.56 4.29 8.93
CA THR A 84 -14.34 5.27 8.17
C THR A 84 -15.73 5.39 8.77
N ARG A 85 -16.03 6.57 9.36
CA ARG A 85 -17.37 6.87 9.87
C ARG A 85 -18.21 7.54 8.79
N LEU A 86 -19.32 6.92 8.41
CA LEU A 86 -20.38 7.56 7.67
C LEU A 86 -21.30 8.32 8.65
N LYS A 87 -22.00 9.37 8.17
CA LYS A 87 -22.82 10.26 9.03
C LYS A 87 -23.83 9.55 9.94
N ARG A 88 -24.19 8.30 9.67
CA ARG A 88 -25.18 7.51 10.42
C ARG A 88 -24.72 6.12 10.81
N ASP A 89 -23.54 5.67 10.34
CA ASP A 89 -23.05 4.32 10.60
C ASP A 89 -21.53 4.21 10.44
N ILE A 90 -20.94 3.11 10.90
CA ILE A 90 -19.53 2.77 10.64
C ILE A 90 -19.46 2.26 9.20
N GLY A 91 -18.76 3.00 8.34
CA GLY A 91 -18.71 2.70 6.90
C GLY A 91 -17.78 1.56 6.55
N SER A 92 -16.61 1.50 7.17
CA SER A 92 -15.65 0.42 6.99
C SER A 92 -14.59 0.44 8.08
N GLU A 93 -14.16 -0.73 8.45
CA GLU A 93 -12.98 -0.96 9.29
C GLU A 93 -11.96 -1.72 8.47
N ALA A 94 -10.69 -1.32 8.55
CA ALA A 94 -9.61 -1.98 7.83
C ALA A 94 -8.34 -2.01 8.67
N LEU A 95 -7.67 -3.14 8.66
CA LEU A 95 -6.28 -3.26 9.06
C LEU A 95 -5.42 -3.12 7.80
N VAL A 96 -4.37 -2.32 7.88
CA VAL A 96 -3.56 -1.95 6.72
C VAL A 96 -2.08 -2.10 7.06
N ALA A 97 -1.33 -2.71 6.16
CA ALA A 97 0.12 -2.70 6.14
C ALA A 97 0.57 -1.97 4.87
N GLU A 98 1.26 -0.86 5.03
CA GLU A 98 1.77 -0.04 3.93
C GLU A 98 3.30 -0.16 3.90
N LYS A 99 3.84 -0.59 2.76
CA LYS A 99 5.28 -0.73 2.60
C LYS A 99 5.94 0.64 2.51
N LEU A 100 7.01 0.85 3.27
CA LEU A 100 7.71 2.13 3.33
C LEU A 100 8.49 2.44 2.04
N ASP A 101 9.03 1.41 1.41
CA ASP A 101 9.81 1.53 0.20
C ASP A 101 9.34 0.52 -0.84
N ILE A 102 8.66 1.01 -1.86
CA ILE A 102 8.16 0.21 -2.97
C ILE A 102 9.12 0.17 -4.16
N GLY A 103 10.16 1.01 -4.17
CA GLY A 103 11.09 1.16 -5.30
C GLY A 103 11.79 -0.14 -5.63
N ALA A 104 12.18 -0.93 -4.63
CA ALA A 104 12.79 -2.25 -4.86
C ALA A 104 11.84 -3.21 -5.59
N GLU A 105 10.57 -3.26 -5.19
CA GLU A 105 9.58 -4.11 -5.84
C GLU A 105 9.23 -3.66 -7.25
N LEU A 106 9.14 -2.35 -7.46
CA LEU A 106 8.92 -1.78 -8.79
C LEU A 106 10.08 -2.12 -9.72
N ALA A 107 11.31 -1.97 -9.25
CA ALA A 107 12.52 -2.30 -10.00
C ALA A 107 12.64 -3.80 -10.34
N GLU A 108 12.23 -4.66 -9.43
CA GLU A 108 12.35 -6.12 -9.59
C GLU A 108 11.19 -6.74 -10.38
N LYS A 109 9.96 -6.28 -10.12
CA LYS A 109 8.76 -6.99 -10.58
C LYS A 109 7.96 -6.26 -11.66
N TRP A 110 8.01 -4.95 -11.70
CA TRP A 110 7.12 -4.17 -12.57
C TRP A 110 7.85 -3.49 -13.74
N LEU A 111 8.92 -2.77 -13.46
CA LEU A 111 9.67 -2.06 -14.51
C LEU A 111 10.23 -3.02 -15.59
N PRO A 112 10.77 -4.21 -15.27
CA PRO A 112 11.28 -5.14 -16.27
C PRO A 112 10.21 -5.68 -17.21
N GLU A 113 8.98 -5.80 -16.74
CA GLU A 113 7.84 -6.31 -17.53
C GLU A 113 7.17 -5.21 -18.37
N THR A 114 7.62 -3.95 -18.22
CA THR A 114 6.99 -2.80 -18.86
C THR A 114 7.83 -2.33 -20.04
N HIS A 115 7.21 -2.19 -21.21
CA HIS A 115 7.92 -1.75 -22.42
C HIS A 115 8.38 -0.28 -22.34
N SER A 116 7.51 0.61 -21.82
CA SER A 116 7.86 2.01 -21.56
C SER A 116 6.93 2.60 -20.49
N VAL A 117 7.46 3.50 -19.69
CA VAL A 117 6.73 4.21 -18.63
C VAL A 117 7.02 5.70 -18.73
N VAL A 118 6.00 6.51 -18.53
CA VAL A 118 6.14 7.96 -18.39
C VAL A 118 5.56 8.37 -17.05
N PHE A 119 6.38 8.96 -16.20
CA PHE A 119 5.96 9.61 -14.97
C PHE A 119 5.85 11.11 -15.21
N THR A 120 4.76 11.71 -14.79
CA THR A 120 4.56 13.17 -14.92
C THR A 120 3.86 13.71 -13.69
N SER A 121 4.41 14.76 -13.11
CA SER A 121 3.83 15.51 -12.00
C SER A 121 4.55 16.86 -11.86
N ALA A 122 3.89 17.81 -11.22
CA ALA A 122 4.49 19.10 -10.88
C ALA A 122 5.49 19.00 -9.69
N THR A 123 5.56 17.87 -9.01
CA THR A 123 6.32 17.68 -7.75
C THR A 123 7.31 16.53 -7.78
N ILE A 124 7.65 16.03 -8.97
CA ILE A 124 8.63 14.94 -9.14
C ILE A 124 10.05 15.41 -8.85
N ALA A 125 10.37 16.65 -9.22
CA ALA A 125 11.69 17.24 -9.03
C ALA A 125 11.70 18.27 -7.91
N VAL A 126 12.85 18.40 -7.26
CA VAL A 126 13.19 19.50 -6.36
C VAL A 126 14.23 20.37 -7.07
N GLY A 127 13.78 21.50 -7.66
CA GLY A 127 14.59 22.19 -8.67
C GLY A 127 14.78 21.31 -9.90
N ASP A 128 16.03 21.04 -10.28
CA ASP A 128 16.36 20.13 -11.39
C ASP A 128 16.78 18.73 -10.94
N ASP A 129 16.62 18.42 -9.65
CA ASP A 129 17.01 17.13 -9.07
C ASP A 129 15.82 16.17 -9.01
N PHE A 130 15.94 15.04 -9.70
CA PHE A 130 14.96 13.95 -9.78
C PHE A 130 15.34 12.76 -8.90
N SER A 131 16.49 12.76 -8.26
CA SER A 131 17.07 11.60 -7.56
C SER A 131 16.15 11.01 -6.52
N HIS A 132 15.42 11.84 -5.76
CA HIS A 132 14.47 11.37 -4.76
C HIS A 132 13.33 10.55 -5.39
N PHE A 133 12.78 11.03 -6.49
CA PHE A 133 11.71 10.33 -7.20
C PHE A 133 12.24 9.06 -7.86
N GLU A 134 13.39 9.12 -8.53
CA GLU A 134 14.05 7.99 -9.17
C GLU A 134 14.30 6.86 -8.16
N HIS A 135 14.75 7.21 -6.95
CA HIS A 135 14.90 6.27 -5.84
C HIS A 135 13.55 5.67 -5.38
N ALA A 136 12.54 6.52 -5.19
CA ALA A 136 11.22 6.10 -4.71
C ALA A 136 10.51 5.13 -5.67
N VAL A 137 10.75 5.24 -6.98
CA VAL A 137 10.19 4.33 -7.99
C VAL A 137 11.16 3.25 -8.46
N GLY A 138 12.39 3.22 -7.91
CA GLY A 138 13.38 2.18 -8.16
C GLY A 138 14.15 2.30 -9.48
N LEU A 139 14.15 3.45 -10.15
CA LEU A 139 14.90 3.67 -11.39
C LEU A 139 16.42 3.60 -11.19
N ASP A 140 16.90 3.93 -10.00
CA ASP A 140 18.31 3.85 -9.59
C ASP A 140 18.77 2.45 -9.17
N ARG A 141 17.84 1.46 -9.09
CA ARG A 141 18.09 0.12 -8.57
C ARG A 141 18.29 -0.94 -9.66
N GLY A 142 18.21 -0.55 -10.92
CA GLY A 142 18.37 -1.43 -12.08
C GLY A 142 19.05 -0.73 -13.25
N ALA A 143 19.33 -1.49 -14.31
CA ALA A 143 19.88 -0.98 -15.55
C ALA A 143 18.77 -0.38 -16.46
N PHE A 144 17.98 0.55 -15.93
CA PHE A 144 16.91 1.18 -16.68
C PHE A 144 17.43 2.43 -17.41
N GLU A 145 17.27 2.46 -18.74
CA GLU A 145 17.49 3.68 -19.49
C GLU A 145 16.31 4.63 -19.24
N HIS A 146 16.56 5.78 -18.63
CA HIS A 146 15.55 6.79 -18.40
C HIS A 146 16.07 8.19 -18.75
N LYS A 147 15.15 9.11 -18.94
CA LYS A 147 15.43 10.53 -19.18
C LYS A 147 14.50 11.35 -18.32
N SER A 148 15.08 12.31 -17.62
CA SER A 148 14.34 13.25 -16.79
C SER A 148 14.29 14.60 -17.52
N LEU A 149 13.13 15.24 -17.50
CA LEU A 149 12.89 16.53 -18.15
C LEU A 149 12.13 17.44 -17.20
N HIS A 150 12.72 18.59 -16.88
CA HIS A 150 12.04 19.67 -16.18
C HIS A 150 11.56 20.70 -17.22
N LEU A 151 10.27 21.01 -17.17
CA LEU A 151 9.66 22.07 -17.95
C LEU A 151 9.31 23.22 -17.03
N GLU A 152 9.72 24.42 -17.39
CA GLU A 152 9.32 25.61 -16.67
C GLU A 152 7.81 25.82 -16.72
N SER A 153 7.30 26.57 -15.74
CA SER A 153 5.88 26.94 -15.72
C SER A 153 5.54 27.82 -16.94
N SER A 154 4.41 27.51 -17.57
CA SER A 154 3.84 28.38 -18.61
C SER A 154 3.20 29.65 -18.04
N PHE A 155 3.10 29.77 -16.69
CA PHE A 155 2.55 30.94 -16.01
C PHE A 155 3.68 31.91 -15.66
N ASP A 156 3.48 33.16 -16.03
CA ASP A 156 4.37 34.27 -15.68
C ASP A 156 4.03 34.77 -14.25
N TYR A 157 4.58 34.07 -13.26
CA TYR A 157 4.34 34.40 -11.84
C TYR A 157 4.95 35.74 -11.43
N GLU A 158 6.07 36.13 -12.04
CA GLU A 158 6.75 37.37 -11.69
C GLU A 158 5.90 38.60 -11.99
N ASN A 159 5.15 38.57 -13.08
CA ASN A 159 4.34 39.71 -13.53
C ASN A 159 2.86 39.60 -13.17
N HIS A 160 2.35 38.39 -12.88
CA HIS A 160 0.93 38.13 -12.70
C HIS A 160 0.55 37.55 -11.32
N MET A 161 1.50 37.47 -10.36
CA MET A 161 1.23 37.01 -9.00
C MET A 161 1.67 38.06 -7.98
N ALA A 162 0.82 38.27 -6.96
CA ALA A 162 1.17 39.02 -5.76
C ALA A 162 0.96 38.13 -4.52
N VAL A 163 1.97 38.05 -3.66
CA VAL A 163 1.88 37.29 -2.40
C VAL A 163 1.77 38.28 -1.25
N PHE A 164 0.71 38.16 -0.47
CA PHE A 164 0.50 38.93 0.73
C PHE A 164 0.71 38.06 1.97
N VAL A 165 1.64 38.47 2.83
CA VAL A 165 1.91 37.77 4.10
C VAL A 165 1.36 38.66 5.21
N ALA A 166 0.35 38.15 5.94
CA ALA A 166 -0.18 38.84 7.10
C ALA A 166 0.72 38.57 8.31
N GLU A 167 1.30 39.64 8.90
CA GLU A 167 2.21 39.53 10.05
C GLU A 167 1.50 39.72 11.39
N ASP A 168 0.26 40.21 11.35
CA ASP A 168 -0.53 40.59 12.51
C ASP A 168 -1.73 39.67 12.77
N MET A 169 -1.70 38.47 12.24
CA MET A 169 -2.75 37.48 12.48
C MET A 169 -2.72 36.98 13.93
N PRO A 170 -3.88 37.04 14.64
CA PRO A 170 -3.97 36.42 15.96
C PRO A 170 -3.71 34.90 15.85
N ALA A 171 -3.17 34.29 16.91
CA ALA A 171 -3.03 32.85 16.98
C ALA A 171 -4.39 32.18 16.73
N PRO A 172 -4.43 31.06 16.00
CA PRO A 172 -5.64 30.26 15.86
C PRO A 172 -6.21 29.99 17.26
N ALA A 173 -7.50 30.31 17.48
CA ALA A 173 -8.14 29.90 18.72
C ALA A 173 -8.10 28.37 18.81
N ASP A 174 -7.65 27.85 19.94
CA ASP A 174 -7.77 26.42 20.22
C ASP A 174 -9.27 26.06 20.19
N PRO A 175 -9.63 24.91 19.54
CA PRO A 175 -11.01 24.50 19.39
C PRO A 175 -11.69 24.14 20.71
#